data_128ea48499b326caa9237c388841ec9b
#
_entry.id   128ea48499b326caa9237c388841ec9b
#
_cell.length_a   1.000
_cell.length_b   1.000
_cell.length_c   1.000
_cell.angle_alpha   90.00
_cell.angle_beta   90.00
_cell.angle_gamma   90.00
#
_symmetry.space_group_name_H-M   'P 1'
#
loop_
_entity.id
_entity.type
_entity.pdbx_description
1 polymer ?
#
loop_
_entity_poly.entity_id
_entity_poly.type
_entity_poly.pdbx_seq_one_letter_code
_entity_poly.pdbx_strand_id
1 'polypeptide(L)'
;AILSLPRAVGRSVIGALAHVGRFSLMVAELFRALGEWRIWLPRTMDEARNIGAGSLFIVLLVSSFAGAVTALQTGYQFQGNLPYYVVGTLVVESIVLELGPVLTALVLAGRIGARYAAELGTMRVTEQIDALESLGRSPMSHLIIPRVLAGLVMIPVLTIFANAIGVLAGWWSAKQVLPIG
;
A
#
# COMPACT_ATOMS: atom_id res chain seq x y z
N ALA A 1 -27.38 3.42 -41.92
CA ALA A 1 -27.06 4.20 -40.69
C ALA A 1 -27.87 3.73 -39.45
N ILE A 2 -29.08 3.18 -39.59
CA ILE A 2 -29.96 2.82 -38.46
C ILE A 2 -29.54 1.51 -37.76
N LEU A 3 -28.80 0.63 -38.41
CA LEU A 3 -28.35 -0.65 -37.86
C LEU A 3 -26.96 -0.58 -37.18
N SER A 4 -26.28 0.55 -37.24
CA SER A 4 -24.95 0.74 -36.60
C SER A 4 -25.00 0.95 -35.13
N LEU A 5 -26.04 1.61 -34.62
CA LEU A 5 -26.25 1.90 -33.19
C LEU A 5 -26.44 0.62 -32.33
N PRO A 6 -27.37 -0.32 -32.66
CA PRO A 6 -27.54 -1.52 -31.85
C PRO A 6 -26.32 -2.45 -31.90
N ARG A 7 -25.57 -2.45 -33.01
CA ARG A 7 -24.31 -3.23 -33.11
C ARG A 7 -23.17 -2.60 -32.28
N ALA A 8 -23.12 -1.29 -32.16
CA ALA A 8 -22.13 -0.60 -31.31
C ALA A 8 -22.40 -0.84 -29.83
N VAL A 9 -23.66 -0.69 -29.41
CA VAL A 9 -24.11 -0.98 -28.04
C VAL A 9 -23.89 -2.45 -27.70
N GLY A 10 -24.27 -3.37 -28.57
CA GLY A 10 -24.03 -4.81 -28.36
C GLY A 10 -22.55 -5.16 -28.18
N ARG A 11 -21.65 -4.58 -28.98
CA ARG A 11 -20.19 -4.75 -28.80
C ARG A 11 -19.68 -4.19 -27.48
N SER A 12 -20.15 -3.05 -27.05
CA SER A 12 -19.76 -2.45 -25.76
C SER A 12 -20.22 -3.31 -24.58
N VAL A 13 -21.47 -3.82 -24.64
CA VAL A 13 -22.01 -4.71 -23.59
C VAL A 13 -21.24 -6.03 -23.54
N ILE A 14 -21.00 -6.66 -24.68
CA ILE A 14 -20.19 -7.90 -24.76
C ILE A 14 -18.77 -7.65 -24.27
N GLY A 15 -18.17 -6.52 -24.62
CA GLY A 15 -16.84 -6.11 -24.13
C GLY A 15 -16.83 -5.95 -22.59
N ALA A 16 -17.81 -5.28 -22.02
CA ALA A 16 -17.94 -5.12 -20.57
C ALA A 16 -18.14 -6.47 -19.86
N LEU A 17 -19.03 -7.32 -20.38
CA LEU A 17 -19.26 -8.67 -19.84
C LEU A 17 -18.00 -9.55 -19.94
N ALA A 18 -17.23 -9.43 -21.01
CA ALA A 18 -15.98 -10.16 -21.17
C ALA A 18 -14.90 -9.68 -20.17
N HIS A 19 -14.88 -8.40 -19.80
CA HIS A 19 -13.99 -7.89 -18.76
C HIS A 19 -14.40 -8.41 -17.38
N VAL A 20 -15.68 -8.36 -17.05
CA VAL A 20 -16.21 -8.92 -15.80
C VAL A 20 -15.94 -10.43 -15.72
N GLY A 21 -16.19 -11.16 -16.84
CA GLY A 21 -15.90 -12.59 -16.90
C GLY A 21 -14.41 -12.93 -16.68
N ARG A 22 -13.50 -12.19 -17.31
CA ARG A 22 -12.06 -12.35 -17.09
C ARG A 22 -11.64 -12.04 -15.65
N PHE A 23 -12.22 -10.99 -15.07
CA PHE A 23 -11.96 -10.64 -13.68
C PHE A 23 -12.46 -11.73 -12.71
N SER A 24 -13.67 -12.26 -12.93
CA SER A 24 -14.21 -13.34 -12.09
C SER A 24 -13.41 -14.65 -12.20
N LEU A 25 -12.93 -14.98 -13.40
CA LEU A 25 -12.03 -16.12 -13.59
C LEU A 25 -10.69 -15.92 -12.88
N MET A 26 -10.10 -14.74 -12.99
CA MET A 26 -8.87 -14.39 -12.28
C MET A 26 -9.04 -14.52 -10.75
N VAL A 27 -10.17 -14.05 -10.21
CA VAL A 27 -10.48 -14.19 -8.78
C VAL A 27 -10.66 -15.66 -8.40
N ALA A 28 -11.34 -16.46 -9.24
CA ALA A 28 -11.49 -17.90 -9.00
C ALA A 28 -10.15 -18.65 -9.03
N GLU A 29 -9.26 -18.28 -9.94
CA GLU A 29 -7.89 -18.81 -9.99
C GLU A 29 -7.07 -18.41 -8.76
N LEU A 30 -7.25 -17.19 -8.26
CA LEU A 30 -6.61 -16.73 -7.02
C LEU A 30 -6.99 -17.63 -5.83
N PHE A 31 -8.28 -17.93 -5.67
CA PHE A 31 -8.74 -18.81 -4.61
C PHE A 31 -8.23 -20.26 -4.75
N ARG A 32 -8.16 -20.78 -5.97
CA ARG A 32 -7.58 -22.11 -6.23
C ARG A 32 -6.10 -22.16 -5.91
N ALA A 33 -5.37 -21.13 -6.31
CA ALA A 33 -3.93 -21.02 -6.11
C ALA A 33 -3.53 -20.83 -4.62
N LEU A 34 -4.44 -20.37 -3.75
CA LEU A 34 -4.22 -20.34 -2.29
C LEU A 34 -3.97 -21.73 -1.70
N GLY A 35 -4.49 -22.80 -2.32
CA GLY A 35 -4.20 -24.18 -1.90
C GLY A 35 -2.75 -24.61 -2.06
N GLU A 36 -1.96 -23.92 -2.90
CA GLU A 36 -0.55 -24.24 -3.17
C GLU A 36 0.42 -23.54 -2.19
N TRP A 37 0.12 -23.60 -0.88
CA TRP A 37 0.83 -22.87 0.17
C TRP A 37 2.35 -23.13 0.21
N ARG A 38 2.80 -24.33 -0.19
CA ARG A 38 4.23 -24.67 -0.27
C ARG A 38 5.00 -23.86 -1.30
N ILE A 39 4.30 -23.33 -2.31
CA ILE A 39 4.90 -22.54 -3.38
C ILE A 39 4.93 -21.07 -3.03
N TRP A 40 3.80 -20.51 -2.59
CA TRP A 40 3.71 -19.08 -2.35
C TRP A 40 4.26 -18.64 -0.98
N LEU A 41 4.29 -19.51 0.04
CA LEU A 41 4.74 -19.12 1.39
C LEU A 41 6.21 -18.63 1.44
N PRO A 42 7.21 -19.35 0.92
CA PRO A 42 8.59 -18.87 0.92
C PRO A 42 8.74 -17.56 0.14
N ARG A 43 8.07 -17.43 -1.00
CA ARG A 43 8.09 -16.22 -1.82
C ARG A 43 7.42 -15.02 -1.14
N THR A 44 6.36 -15.26 -0.38
CA THR A 44 5.72 -14.21 0.45
C THR A 44 6.70 -13.69 1.50
N MET A 45 7.49 -14.54 2.10
CA MET A 45 8.51 -14.12 3.06
C MET A 45 9.60 -13.26 2.41
N ASP A 46 10.07 -13.64 1.23
CA ASP A 46 11.05 -12.85 0.47
C ASP A 46 10.47 -11.49 0.05
N GLU A 47 9.24 -11.47 -0.46
CA GLU A 47 8.58 -10.22 -0.82
C GLU A 47 8.26 -9.36 0.42
N ALA A 48 7.84 -9.94 1.52
CA ALA A 48 7.62 -9.21 2.78
C ALA A 48 8.92 -8.55 3.27
N ARG A 49 10.05 -9.26 3.19
CA ARG A 49 11.37 -8.71 3.51
C ARG A 49 11.74 -7.55 2.57
N ASN A 50 11.50 -7.70 1.28
CA ASN A 50 11.77 -6.67 0.28
C ASN A 50 10.90 -5.41 0.47
N ILE A 51 9.60 -5.59 0.76
CA ILE A 51 8.68 -4.48 1.06
C ILE A 51 9.11 -3.81 2.37
N GLY A 52 9.29 -4.60 3.43
CA GLY A 52 9.59 -4.11 4.77
C GLY A 52 10.92 -3.36 4.81
N ALA A 53 12.02 -4.06 4.62
CA ALA A 53 13.35 -3.46 4.70
C ALA A 53 13.57 -2.38 3.63
N GLY A 54 13.05 -2.63 2.42
CA GLY A 54 13.20 -1.68 1.32
C GLY A 54 12.44 -0.38 1.53
N SER A 55 11.29 -0.37 2.21
CA SER A 55 10.44 0.82 2.37
C SER A 55 10.55 1.46 3.76
N LEU A 56 11.14 0.79 4.73
CA LEU A 56 11.19 1.24 6.12
C LEU A 56 11.77 2.66 6.24
N PHE A 57 12.91 2.91 5.62
CA PHE A 57 13.59 4.21 5.73
C PHE A 57 12.71 5.36 5.23
N ILE A 58 12.10 5.23 4.06
CA ILE A 58 11.27 6.30 3.50
C ILE A 58 9.98 6.51 4.31
N VAL A 59 9.39 5.44 4.82
CA VAL A 59 8.20 5.53 5.68
C VAL A 59 8.53 6.24 6.99
N LEU A 60 9.63 5.88 7.66
CA LEU A 60 10.07 6.55 8.88
C LEU A 60 10.39 8.02 8.65
N LEU A 61 11.06 8.34 7.55
CA LEU A 61 11.43 9.70 7.19
C LEU A 61 10.17 10.57 6.96
N VAL A 62 9.25 10.13 6.13
CA VAL A 62 8.01 10.86 5.82
C VAL A 62 7.16 11.04 7.08
N SER A 63 7.01 9.97 7.89
CA SER A 63 6.20 10.03 9.11
C SER A 63 6.83 10.91 10.19
N SER A 64 8.16 10.94 10.31
CA SER A 64 8.84 11.82 11.26
C SER A 64 8.62 13.30 10.91
N PHE A 65 8.73 13.67 9.63
CA PHE A 65 8.45 15.03 9.19
C PHE A 65 6.98 15.40 9.38
N ALA A 66 6.07 14.52 9.00
CA ALA A 66 4.64 14.76 9.17
C ALA A 66 4.28 14.96 10.65
N GLY A 67 4.80 14.11 11.53
CA GLY A 67 4.57 14.23 12.97
C GLY A 67 5.15 15.52 13.56
N ALA A 68 6.37 15.89 13.18
CA ALA A 68 7.01 17.12 13.62
C ALA A 68 6.22 18.37 13.18
N VAL A 69 5.84 18.43 11.89
CA VAL A 69 5.08 19.55 11.33
C VAL A 69 3.71 19.66 12.00
N THR A 70 2.99 18.54 12.15
CA THR A 70 1.66 18.53 12.78
C THR A 70 1.73 19.01 14.22
N ALA A 71 2.71 18.56 14.99
CA ALA A 71 2.88 18.98 16.39
C ALA A 71 3.18 20.47 16.52
N LEU A 72 4.09 21.00 15.71
CA LEU A 72 4.43 22.41 15.72
C LEU A 72 3.25 23.29 15.27
N GLN A 73 2.60 22.92 14.16
CA GLN A 73 1.48 23.69 13.62
C GLN A 73 0.29 23.72 14.60
N THR A 74 -0.06 22.58 15.20
CA THR A 74 -1.13 22.50 16.20
C THR A 74 -0.74 23.28 17.46
N GLY A 75 0.51 23.16 17.92
CA GLY A 75 1.01 23.90 19.06
C GLY A 75 0.94 25.42 18.89
N TYR A 76 1.33 25.94 17.74
CA TYR A 76 1.23 27.38 17.44
C TYR A 76 -0.23 27.86 17.29
N GLN A 77 -1.09 27.04 16.71
CA GLN A 77 -2.48 27.42 16.45
C GLN A 77 -3.30 27.58 17.75
N PHE A 78 -2.97 26.77 18.76
CA PHE A 78 -3.71 26.75 20.04
C PHE A 78 -2.95 27.40 21.22
N GLN A 79 -1.89 28.19 20.95
CA GLN A 79 -1.14 28.85 22.01
C GLN A 79 -2.05 29.72 22.86
N GLY A 80 -2.03 29.45 24.17
CA GLY A 80 -2.78 30.21 25.18
C GLY A 80 -4.27 29.90 25.29
N ASN A 81 -4.85 29.15 24.36
CA ASN A 81 -6.29 28.86 24.35
C ASN A 81 -6.64 27.50 24.96
N LEU A 82 -5.74 26.53 24.85
CA LEU A 82 -5.94 25.17 25.34
C LEU A 82 -4.75 24.69 26.17
N PRO A 83 -4.99 23.85 27.19
CA PRO A 83 -3.91 23.17 27.91
C PRO A 83 -3.09 22.28 26.95
N TYR A 84 -1.76 22.25 27.14
CA TYR A 84 -0.84 21.50 26.25
C TYR A 84 -1.14 20.00 26.17
N TYR A 85 -1.71 19.38 27.23
CA TYR A 85 -2.09 17.97 27.16
C TYR A 85 -3.22 17.71 26.14
N VAL A 86 -4.16 18.64 25.99
CA VAL A 86 -5.23 18.54 24.98
C VAL A 86 -4.65 18.65 23.58
N VAL A 87 -3.72 19.60 23.38
CA VAL A 87 -3.01 19.75 22.11
C VAL A 87 -2.24 18.48 21.75
N GLY A 88 -1.53 17.89 22.75
CA GLY A 88 -0.82 16.64 22.58
C GLY A 88 -1.73 15.47 22.17
N THR A 89 -2.89 15.35 22.80
CA THR A 89 -3.88 14.31 22.45
C THR A 89 -4.37 14.47 21.03
N LEU A 90 -4.74 15.67 20.61
CA LEU A 90 -5.19 15.96 19.24
C LEU A 90 -4.12 15.61 18.19
N VAL A 91 -2.86 15.91 18.48
CA VAL A 91 -1.73 15.57 17.59
C VAL A 91 -1.56 14.06 17.47
N VAL A 92 -1.58 13.34 18.58
CA VAL A 92 -1.43 11.87 18.57
C VAL A 92 -2.60 11.21 17.84
N GLU A 93 -3.84 11.64 18.11
CA GLU A 93 -5.03 11.14 17.41
C GLU A 93 -4.95 11.38 15.91
N SER A 94 -4.58 12.59 15.48
CA SER A 94 -4.42 12.93 14.06
C SER A 94 -3.35 12.06 13.38
N ILE A 95 -2.23 11.81 14.06
CA ILE A 95 -1.17 10.96 13.51
C ILE A 95 -1.61 9.51 13.41
N VAL A 96 -2.18 8.96 14.47
CA VAL A 96 -2.49 7.53 14.57
C VAL A 96 -3.69 7.14 13.72
N LEU A 97 -4.74 7.97 13.69
CA LEU A 97 -5.99 7.64 13.00
C LEU A 97 -5.99 8.03 11.52
N GLU A 98 -5.27 9.10 11.15
CA GLU A 98 -5.35 9.64 9.79
C GLU A 98 -3.99 9.69 9.09
N LEU A 99 -3.06 10.52 9.57
CA LEU A 99 -1.84 10.83 8.84
C LEU A 99 -0.93 9.62 8.66
N GLY A 100 -0.73 8.83 9.70
CA GLY A 100 0.14 7.66 9.64
C GLY A 100 -0.32 6.62 8.61
N PRO A 101 -1.56 6.11 8.69
CA PRO A 101 -2.07 5.17 7.72
C PRO A 101 -2.13 5.72 6.30
N VAL A 102 -2.60 6.96 6.12
CA VAL A 102 -2.76 7.58 4.79
C VAL A 102 -1.40 7.82 4.13
N LEU A 103 -0.45 8.43 4.84
CA LEU A 103 0.88 8.71 4.30
C LEU A 103 1.65 7.42 3.99
N THR A 104 1.57 6.44 4.89
CA THR A 104 2.20 5.14 4.66
C THR A 104 1.60 4.45 3.43
N ALA A 105 0.27 4.41 3.31
CA ALA A 105 -0.39 3.81 2.15
C ALA A 105 -0.02 4.52 0.85
N LEU A 106 0.00 5.85 0.83
CA LEU A 106 0.33 6.64 -0.35
C LEU A 106 1.78 6.42 -0.81
N VAL A 107 2.74 6.47 0.12
CA VAL A 107 4.16 6.23 -0.16
C VAL A 107 4.39 4.81 -0.68
N LEU A 108 3.77 3.82 -0.02
CA LEU A 108 3.93 2.42 -0.41
C LEU A 108 3.22 2.11 -1.73
N ALA A 109 2.02 2.66 -1.97
CA ALA A 109 1.31 2.49 -3.24
C ALA A 109 2.15 2.99 -4.42
N GLY A 110 2.75 4.18 -4.31
CA GLY A 110 3.63 4.72 -5.35
C GLY A 110 4.86 3.85 -5.58
N ARG A 111 5.58 3.52 -4.51
CA ARG A 111 6.84 2.79 -4.60
C ARG A 111 6.68 1.33 -5.00
N ILE A 112 5.80 0.60 -4.32
CA ILE A 112 5.58 -0.83 -4.55
C ILE A 112 4.84 -1.03 -5.87
N GLY A 113 3.84 -0.19 -6.16
CA GLY A 113 3.08 -0.23 -7.40
C GLY A 113 3.97 -0.02 -8.62
N ALA A 114 4.83 1.00 -8.61
CA ALA A 114 5.78 1.26 -9.69
C ALA A 114 6.76 0.09 -9.89
N ARG A 115 7.31 -0.45 -8.78
CA ARG A 115 8.21 -1.62 -8.82
C ARG A 115 7.52 -2.83 -9.45
N TYR A 116 6.33 -3.18 -8.97
CA TYR A 116 5.61 -4.36 -9.48
C TYR A 116 5.15 -4.19 -10.93
N ALA A 117 4.74 -2.99 -11.32
CA ALA A 117 4.40 -2.70 -12.70
C ALA A 117 5.60 -2.88 -13.64
N ALA A 118 6.77 -2.37 -13.26
CA ALA A 118 8.00 -2.51 -14.02
C ALA A 118 8.46 -3.98 -14.09
N GLU A 119 8.45 -4.70 -12.98
CA GLU A 119 8.88 -6.10 -12.88
C GLU A 119 7.97 -7.03 -13.69
N LEU A 120 6.65 -6.92 -13.54
CA LEU A 120 5.69 -7.71 -14.32
C LEU A 120 5.70 -7.34 -15.80
N GLY A 121 5.87 -6.05 -16.10
CA GLY A 121 6.03 -5.59 -17.49
C GLY A 121 7.26 -6.21 -18.15
N THR A 122 8.40 -6.23 -17.47
CA THR A 122 9.63 -6.86 -17.96
C THR A 122 9.43 -8.37 -18.16
N MET A 123 8.84 -9.07 -17.18
CA MET A 123 8.55 -10.50 -17.25
C MET A 123 7.62 -10.84 -18.44
N ARG A 124 6.69 -9.94 -18.76
CA ARG A 124 5.79 -10.13 -19.90
C ARG A 124 6.51 -9.96 -21.23
N VAL A 125 7.34 -8.94 -21.37
CA VAL A 125 8.12 -8.67 -22.59
C VAL A 125 9.15 -9.76 -22.86
N THR A 126 9.73 -10.34 -21.80
CA THR A 126 10.73 -11.42 -21.90
C THR A 126 10.11 -12.82 -21.94
N GLU A 127 8.80 -12.93 -22.10
CA GLU A 127 8.04 -14.21 -22.19
C GLU A 127 8.20 -15.13 -20.97
N GLN A 128 8.67 -14.63 -19.84
CA GLN A 128 8.85 -15.42 -18.60
C GLN A 128 7.52 -15.93 -18.04
N ILE A 129 6.43 -15.18 -18.22
CA ILE A 129 5.10 -15.57 -17.78
C ILE A 129 4.59 -16.73 -18.65
N ASP A 130 4.78 -16.65 -19.96
CA ASP A 130 4.38 -17.68 -20.90
C ASP A 130 5.22 -18.97 -20.73
N ALA A 131 6.49 -18.82 -20.36
CA ALA A 131 7.35 -19.93 -19.98
C ALA A 131 6.87 -20.65 -18.70
N LEU A 132 6.40 -19.90 -17.68
CA LEU A 132 5.81 -20.48 -16.49
C LEU A 132 4.56 -21.30 -16.81
N GLU A 133 3.68 -20.79 -17.67
CA GLU A 133 2.46 -21.49 -18.11
C GLU A 133 2.80 -22.76 -18.90
N SER A 134 3.80 -22.71 -19.78
CA SER A 134 4.24 -23.88 -20.56
C SER A 134 4.82 -25.00 -19.68
N LEU A 135 5.39 -24.64 -18.51
CA LEU A 135 5.85 -25.59 -17.49
C LEU A 135 4.71 -26.10 -16.57
N GLY A 136 3.46 -25.76 -16.89
CA GLY A 136 2.29 -26.17 -16.09
C GLY A 136 2.22 -25.50 -14.70
N ARG A 137 2.91 -24.38 -14.51
CA ARG A 137 2.89 -23.62 -13.25
C ARG A 137 1.98 -22.40 -13.36
N SER A 138 1.09 -22.24 -12.39
CA SER A 138 0.20 -21.08 -12.36
C SER A 138 0.97 -19.79 -12.08
N PRO A 139 0.93 -18.77 -12.96
CA PRO A 139 1.49 -17.46 -12.68
C PRO A 139 0.86 -16.80 -11.45
N MET A 140 -0.39 -17.13 -11.12
CA MET A 140 -1.09 -16.63 -9.94
C MET A 140 -0.39 -17.03 -8.64
N SER A 141 -0.12 -18.32 -8.44
CA SER A 141 0.53 -18.82 -7.22
C SER A 141 1.99 -18.38 -7.10
N HIS A 142 2.66 -18.12 -8.26
CA HIS A 142 4.07 -17.77 -8.30
C HIS A 142 4.33 -16.26 -8.20
N LEU A 143 3.48 -15.42 -8.78
CA LEU A 143 3.73 -13.99 -8.93
C LEU A 143 2.75 -13.12 -8.15
N ILE A 144 1.45 -13.39 -8.22
CA ILE A 144 0.42 -12.49 -7.69
C ILE A 144 0.20 -12.71 -6.19
N ILE A 145 -0.06 -13.95 -5.78
CA ILE A 145 -0.36 -14.28 -4.37
C ILE A 145 0.75 -13.82 -3.42
N PRO A 146 2.03 -14.13 -3.65
CA PRO A 146 3.10 -13.70 -2.74
C PRO A 146 3.15 -12.20 -2.54
N ARG A 147 2.96 -11.42 -3.62
CA ARG A 147 2.99 -9.96 -3.58
C ARG A 147 1.82 -9.36 -2.81
N VAL A 148 0.61 -9.88 -3.05
CA VAL A 148 -0.61 -9.43 -2.36
C VAL A 148 -0.55 -9.76 -0.88
N LEU A 149 -0.17 -10.97 -0.51
CA LEU A 149 -0.07 -11.39 0.90
C LEU A 149 1.05 -10.66 1.63
N ALA A 150 2.20 -10.48 1.00
CA ALA A 150 3.29 -9.69 1.57
C ALA A 150 2.87 -8.24 1.82
N GLY A 151 2.16 -7.60 0.89
CA GLY A 151 1.59 -6.27 1.07
C GLY A 151 0.57 -6.21 2.21
N LEU A 152 -0.35 -7.17 2.26
CA LEU A 152 -1.39 -7.25 3.29
C LEU A 152 -0.81 -7.32 4.71
N VAL A 153 0.32 -7.98 4.89
CA VAL A 153 1.00 -8.11 6.20
C VAL A 153 1.92 -6.91 6.46
N MET A 154 2.72 -6.51 5.46
CA MET A 154 3.77 -5.52 5.69
C MET A 154 3.26 -4.07 5.75
N ILE A 155 2.16 -3.74 5.06
CA ILE A 155 1.60 -2.38 5.12
C ILE A 155 1.14 -2.02 6.54
N PRO A 156 0.33 -2.84 7.25
CA PRO A 156 0.00 -2.59 8.64
C PRO A 156 1.22 -2.51 9.57
N VAL A 157 2.20 -3.40 9.39
CA VAL A 157 3.44 -3.38 10.18
C VAL A 157 4.19 -2.07 9.99
N LEU A 158 4.40 -1.63 8.75
CA LEU A 158 5.05 -0.35 8.46
C LEU A 158 4.25 0.84 8.98
N THR A 159 2.92 0.78 8.99
CA THR A 159 2.05 1.81 9.57
C THR A 159 2.25 1.94 11.08
N ILE A 160 2.42 0.82 11.79
CA ILE A 160 2.74 0.86 13.23
C ILE A 160 4.06 1.59 13.47
N PHE A 161 5.10 1.28 12.70
CA PHE A 161 6.38 2.00 12.79
C PHE A 161 6.25 3.48 12.41
N ALA A 162 5.46 3.79 11.38
CA ALA A 162 5.17 5.15 10.95
C ALA A 162 4.52 5.97 12.08
N ASN A 163 3.49 5.42 12.72
CA ASN A 163 2.80 6.05 13.84
C ASN A 163 3.75 6.27 15.03
N ALA A 164 4.53 5.26 15.39
CA ALA A 164 5.48 5.37 16.51
C ALA A 164 6.50 6.49 16.27
N ILE A 165 7.14 6.51 15.10
CA ILE A 165 8.16 7.53 14.81
C ILE A 165 7.53 8.92 14.60
N GLY A 166 6.33 8.99 14.01
CA GLY A 166 5.59 10.25 13.86
C GLY A 166 5.26 10.90 15.18
N VAL A 167 4.74 10.13 16.15
CA VAL A 167 4.47 10.61 17.51
C VAL A 167 5.75 11.03 18.24
N LEU A 168 6.82 10.21 18.15
CA LEU A 168 8.11 10.55 18.77
C LEU A 168 8.73 11.81 18.18
N ALA A 169 8.71 11.96 16.87
CA ALA A 169 9.22 13.17 16.20
C ALA A 169 8.38 14.39 16.52
N GLY A 170 7.06 14.24 16.60
CA GLY A 170 6.14 15.29 17.03
C GLY A 170 6.41 15.75 18.47
N TRP A 171 6.55 14.79 19.38
CA TRP A 171 6.91 15.09 20.78
C TRP A 171 8.26 15.79 20.91
N TRP A 172 9.28 15.29 20.19
CA TRP A 172 10.62 15.87 20.21
C TRP A 172 10.62 17.32 19.70
N SER A 173 9.98 17.58 18.56
CA SER A 173 9.92 18.92 17.98
C SER A 173 9.10 19.88 18.83
N ALA A 174 7.99 19.45 19.40
CA ALA A 174 7.19 20.24 20.32
C ALA A 174 7.99 20.66 21.57
N LYS A 175 8.77 19.75 22.15
CA LYS A 175 9.60 20.02 23.33
C LYS A 175 10.70 21.06 23.07
N GLN A 176 11.22 21.14 21.84
CA GLN A 176 12.28 22.10 21.51
C GLN A 176 11.77 23.51 21.24
N VAL A 177 10.54 23.65 20.76
CA VAL A 177 10.01 24.91 20.22
C VAL A 177 8.91 25.52 21.12
N LEU A 178 8.09 24.67 21.74
CA LEU A 178 7.00 25.12 22.59
C LEU A 178 7.46 25.16 24.07
N PRO A 179 7.01 26.15 24.87
CA PRO A 179 7.36 26.25 26.29
C PRO A 179 6.60 25.19 27.11
N ILE A 180 6.87 23.92 26.81
CA ILE A 180 6.31 22.77 27.53
C ILE A 180 7.29 22.44 28.63
N GLY A 181 6.97 22.91 29.87
CA GLY A 181 7.73 22.61 31.07
C GLY A 181 7.30 21.31 31.72
#